data_76192cb19bab5efa478e4d70e149046b
#
_entry.id   76192cb19bab5efa478e4d70e149046b
#
_cell.length_a   1.000
_cell.length_b   1.000
_cell.length_c   1.000
_cell.angle_alpha   90.00
_cell.angle_beta   90.00
_cell.angle_gamma   90.00
#
_symmetry.space_group_name_H-M   'P 1'
#
loop_
_entity.id
_entity.type
_entity.pdbx_description
1 polymer ?
#
loop_
_entity_poly.entity_id
_entity_poly.type
_entity_poly.pdbx_seq_one_letter_code
_entity_poly.pdbx_strand_id
1 'polypeptide(L)'
;MITLENVTKYYKTAAHRRFILRNQSMQFVAGRSYGLLGVNGAGKSTTMRLISGAELPNKGRIHRQVRVSWPLGFANGLNHMLSGKENLKFVARAYGEDFHRVLRFVAEFAEIGSYLNEPLRTYSSGMMARFAFGLSMAIEFDCYLVDEITAV
;
A
#
# COMPACT_ATOMS: atom_id res chain seq x y z
N MET A 1 -13.46 10.97 1.57
CA MET A 1 -14.04 10.52 0.30
C MET A 1 -12.94 10.39 -0.75
N ILE A 2 -13.01 9.38 -1.62
CA ILE A 2 -12.11 9.23 -2.77
C ILE A 2 -12.99 9.25 -4.02
N THR A 3 -12.65 10.09 -5.01
CA THR A 3 -13.43 10.26 -6.23
C THR A 3 -12.53 10.07 -7.44
N LEU A 4 -12.93 9.18 -8.35
CA LEU A 4 -12.35 9.01 -9.66
C LEU A 4 -13.21 9.78 -10.68
N GLU A 5 -12.58 10.58 -11.53
CA GLU A 5 -13.25 11.38 -12.58
C GLU A 5 -12.65 11.05 -13.94
N ASN A 6 -13.44 10.39 -14.77
CA ASN A 6 -13.09 10.02 -16.16
C ASN A 6 -11.73 9.31 -16.27
N VAL A 7 -11.42 8.46 -15.29
CA VAL A 7 -10.13 7.81 -15.16
C VAL A 7 -9.93 6.76 -16.25
N THR A 8 -8.82 6.90 -16.96
CA THR A 8 -8.34 5.90 -17.92
C THR A 8 -6.94 5.47 -17.54
N LYS A 9 -6.74 4.16 -17.44
CA LYS A 9 -5.42 3.54 -17.22
C LYS A 9 -5.16 2.46 -18.24
N TYR A 10 -4.01 2.54 -18.90
CA TYR A 10 -3.51 1.52 -19.80
C TYR A 10 -2.00 1.38 -19.72
N TYR A 11 -1.50 0.21 -20.06
CA TYR A 11 -0.09 -0.05 -20.29
C TYR A 11 0.16 -0.23 -21.79
N LYS A 12 1.26 0.34 -22.27
CA LYS A 12 1.71 0.12 -23.65
C LYS A 12 2.46 -1.22 -23.70
N THR A 13 2.07 -2.07 -24.62
CA THR A 13 2.83 -3.25 -25.02
C THR A 13 3.44 -3.02 -26.41
N ALA A 14 4.29 -3.89 -26.88
CA ALA A 14 4.88 -3.76 -28.23
C ALA A 14 3.82 -3.73 -29.33
N ALA A 15 2.70 -4.44 -29.16
CA ALA A 15 1.67 -4.58 -30.20
C ALA A 15 0.44 -3.71 -29.97
N HIS A 16 0.08 -3.38 -28.71
CA HIS A 16 -1.18 -2.70 -28.42
C HIS A 16 -1.17 -2.00 -27.05
N ARG A 17 -2.29 -1.33 -26.73
CA ARG A 17 -2.55 -0.78 -25.39
C ARG A 17 -3.44 -1.74 -24.62
N ARG A 18 -2.95 -2.25 -23.50
CA ARG A 18 -3.75 -3.03 -22.56
C ARG A 18 -4.44 -2.07 -21.60
N PHE A 19 -5.74 -1.91 -21.75
CA PHE A 19 -6.53 -1.06 -20.85
C PHE A 19 -6.89 -1.81 -19.56
N ILE A 20 -6.76 -1.11 -18.46
CA ILE A 20 -7.19 -1.55 -17.12
C ILE A 20 -8.50 -0.85 -16.75
N LEU A 21 -8.54 0.46 -16.92
CA LEU A 21 -9.75 1.27 -16.76
C LEU A 21 -9.96 2.12 -18.02
N ARG A 22 -11.21 2.28 -18.44
CA ARG A 22 -11.58 3.13 -19.57
C ARG A 22 -12.65 4.10 -19.14
N ASN A 23 -12.29 5.38 -19.02
CA ASN A 23 -13.22 6.48 -18.71
C ASN A 23 -14.15 6.17 -17.53
N GLN A 24 -13.58 5.67 -16.42
CA GLN A 24 -14.33 5.28 -15.26
C GLN A 24 -14.47 6.44 -14.28
N SER A 25 -15.70 6.66 -13.80
CA SER A 25 -16.00 7.59 -12.73
C SER A 25 -16.69 6.83 -11.60
N MET A 26 -16.18 6.96 -10.37
CA MET A 26 -16.73 6.30 -9.18
C MET A 26 -16.36 7.05 -7.91
N GLN A 27 -17.11 6.79 -6.85
CA GLN A 27 -16.88 7.39 -5.55
C GLN A 27 -16.83 6.31 -4.45
N PHE A 28 -15.85 6.46 -3.55
CA PHE A 28 -15.74 5.68 -2.34
C PHE A 28 -16.06 6.57 -1.15
N VAL A 29 -17.18 6.30 -0.50
CA VAL A 29 -17.69 7.09 0.61
C VAL A 29 -17.10 6.58 1.93
N ALA A 30 -16.79 7.47 2.86
CA ALA A 30 -16.27 7.09 4.17
C ALA A 30 -17.28 6.21 4.95
N GLY A 31 -16.76 5.34 5.79
CA GLY A 31 -17.57 4.42 6.62
C GLY A 31 -18.18 3.24 5.87
N ARG A 32 -17.76 3.00 4.63
CA ARG A 32 -18.19 1.83 3.84
C ARG A 32 -17.02 0.97 3.41
N SER A 33 -17.26 -0.34 3.33
CA SER A 33 -16.33 -1.30 2.74
C SER A 33 -16.74 -1.58 1.30
N TYR A 34 -15.74 -1.71 0.41
CA TYR A 34 -15.93 -1.96 -1.02
C TYR A 34 -15.11 -3.17 -1.44
N GLY A 35 -15.71 -4.07 -2.20
CA GLY A 35 -15.02 -5.22 -2.80
C GLY A 35 -14.71 -4.96 -4.28
N LEU A 36 -13.45 -5.15 -4.68
CA LEU A 36 -12.99 -5.16 -6.06
C LEU A 36 -13.00 -6.61 -6.57
N LEU A 37 -14.00 -6.96 -7.38
CA LEU A 37 -14.15 -8.29 -7.92
C LEU A 37 -13.66 -8.36 -9.37
N GLY A 38 -13.09 -9.49 -9.75
CA GLY A 38 -12.62 -9.74 -11.11
C GLY A 38 -11.64 -10.91 -11.18
N VAL A 39 -11.49 -11.49 -12.35
CA VAL A 39 -10.53 -12.56 -12.62
C VAL A 39 -9.08 -12.10 -12.43
N ASN A 40 -8.15 -13.03 -12.29
CA ASN A 40 -6.74 -12.69 -12.21
C ASN A 40 -6.28 -11.94 -13.46
N GLY A 41 -5.51 -10.86 -13.25
CA GLY A 41 -5.08 -9.97 -14.32
C GLY A 41 -6.13 -8.95 -14.80
N ALA A 42 -7.32 -8.87 -14.20
CA ALA A 42 -8.33 -7.86 -14.53
C ALA A 42 -7.93 -6.42 -14.16
N GLY A 43 -6.87 -6.23 -13.36
CA GLY A 43 -6.37 -4.91 -12.97
C GLY A 43 -6.72 -4.49 -11.55
N LYS A 44 -7.17 -5.41 -10.68
CA LYS A 44 -7.49 -5.14 -9.27
C LYS A 44 -6.35 -4.40 -8.55
N SER A 45 -5.14 -4.98 -8.54
CA SER A 45 -3.96 -4.39 -7.89
C SER A 45 -3.55 -3.05 -8.54
N THR A 46 -3.70 -2.90 -9.87
CA THR A 46 -3.48 -1.62 -10.54
C THR A 46 -4.48 -0.56 -10.07
N THR A 47 -5.74 -0.93 -9.92
CA THR A 47 -6.78 -0.03 -9.41
C THR A 47 -6.48 0.40 -7.99
N MET A 48 -6.01 -0.52 -7.13
CA MET A 48 -5.57 -0.17 -5.77
C MET A 48 -4.38 0.78 -5.76
N ARG A 49 -3.37 0.56 -6.63
CA ARG A 49 -2.23 1.49 -6.78
C ARG A 49 -2.67 2.87 -7.28
N LEU A 50 -3.67 2.95 -8.14
CA LEU A 50 -4.29 4.21 -8.55
C LEU A 50 -5.00 4.88 -7.36
N ILE A 51 -5.76 4.13 -6.57
CA ILE A 51 -6.49 4.66 -5.40
C ILE A 51 -5.52 5.12 -4.31
N SER A 52 -4.43 4.38 -4.04
CA SER A 52 -3.40 4.78 -3.06
C SER A 52 -2.56 5.98 -3.51
N GLY A 53 -2.51 6.25 -4.81
CA GLY A 53 -1.61 7.27 -5.37
C GLY A 53 -0.22 6.77 -5.72
N ALA A 54 0.07 5.48 -5.52
CA ALA A 54 1.33 4.85 -5.93
C ALA A 54 1.50 4.83 -7.45
N GLU A 55 0.41 4.99 -8.20
CA GLU A 55 0.41 5.05 -9.65
C GLU A 55 -0.53 6.14 -10.15
N LEU A 56 -0.16 6.83 -11.23
CA LEU A 56 -0.98 7.88 -11.83
C LEU A 56 -1.83 7.32 -12.98
N PRO A 57 -3.04 7.85 -13.21
CA PRO A 57 -3.83 7.53 -14.38
C PRO A 57 -3.22 8.14 -15.64
N ASN A 58 -3.50 7.55 -16.81
CA ASN A 58 -3.12 8.12 -18.09
C ASN A 58 -4.02 9.31 -18.51
N LYS A 59 -5.29 9.29 -18.04
CA LYS A 59 -6.27 10.37 -18.22
C LYS A 59 -7.21 10.39 -17.02
N GLY A 60 -7.87 11.54 -16.83
CA GLY A 60 -8.77 11.78 -15.70
C GLY A 60 -8.02 12.16 -14.42
N ARG A 61 -8.75 12.23 -13.31
CA ARG A 61 -8.21 12.65 -12.02
C ARG A 61 -8.73 11.77 -10.90
N ILE A 62 -7.94 11.67 -9.83
CA ILE A 62 -8.33 10.97 -8.61
C ILE A 62 -8.13 11.92 -7.44
N HIS A 63 -9.25 12.31 -6.83
CA HIS A 63 -9.28 13.19 -5.67
C HIS A 63 -9.35 12.34 -4.40
N ARG A 64 -8.46 12.62 -3.44
CA ARG A 64 -8.39 11.94 -2.15
C ARG A 64 -8.52 12.99 -1.05
N GLN A 65 -9.63 12.94 -0.32
CA GLN A 65 -9.89 13.80 0.84
C GLN A 65 -9.61 13.07 2.16
N VAL A 66 -8.91 11.94 2.07
CA VAL A 66 -8.62 11.04 3.18
C VAL A 66 -7.23 10.47 3.01
N ARG A 67 -6.61 10.05 4.11
CA ARG A 67 -5.33 9.32 4.10
C ARG A 67 -5.60 7.88 3.67
N VAL A 68 -5.07 7.50 2.53
CA VAL A 68 -5.21 6.15 1.96
C VAL A 68 -3.94 5.36 2.20
N SER A 69 -4.07 4.13 2.70
CA SER A 69 -2.93 3.25 2.86
C SER A 69 -2.35 2.82 1.50
N TRP A 70 -1.11 2.36 1.50
CA TRP A 70 -0.66 1.41 0.49
C TRP A 70 -1.39 0.06 0.70
N PRO A 71 -1.39 -0.86 -0.28
CA PRO A 71 -1.92 -2.21 -0.07
C PRO A 71 -1.22 -2.89 1.11
N LEU A 72 -2.01 -3.42 2.06
CA LEU A 72 -1.48 -4.02 3.30
C LEU A 72 -0.49 -5.14 3.00
N GLY A 73 0.58 -5.21 3.77
CA GLY A 73 1.66 -6.19 3.58
C GLY A 73 2.62 -5.87 2.42
N PHE A 74 2.43 -4.74 1.74
CA PHE A 74 3.27 -4.35 0.60
C PHE A 74 4.63 -3.81 1.07
N ALA A 75 5.69 -4.61 0.86
CA ALA A 75 7.05 -4.27 1.28
C ALA A 75 7.88 -3.52 0.21
N ASN A 76 7.36 -3.35 -1.02
CA ASN A 76 8.13 -2.82 -2.15
C ASN A 76 8.55 -1.33 -2.03
N GLY A 77 8.03 -0.61 -1.05
CA GLY A 77 8.45 0.76 -0.74
C GLY A 77 9.57 0.85 0.30
N LEU A 78 9.99 -0.28 0.86
CA LEU A 78 11.00 -0.34 1.90
C LEU A 78 12.40 -0.51 1.30
N ASN A 79 13.40 0.12 1.92
CA ASN A 79 14.78 -0.04 1.49
C ASN A 79 15.41 -1.25 2.19
N HIS A 80 15.68 -2.30 1.42
CA HIS A 80 16.21 -3.56 1.93
C HIS A 80 17.66 -3.46 2.46
N MET A 81 18.39 -2.40 2.12
CA MET A 81 19.75 -2.15 2.61
C MET A 81 19.76 -1.46 3.99
N LEU A 82 18.65 -0.88 4.39
CA LEU A 82 18.47 -0.25 5.69
C LEU A 82 17.86 -1.24 6.69
N SER A 83 18.13 -1.00 7.97
CA SER A 83 17.53 -1.75 9.07
C SER A 83 16.00 -1.55 9.14
N GLY A 84 15.30 -2.48 9.81
CA GLY A 84 13.89 -2.32 10.10
C GLY A 84 13.61 -0.99 10.80
N LYS A 85 14.41 -0.65 11.81
CA LYS A 85 14.28 0.59 12.57
C LYS A 85 14.45 1.86 11.73
N GLU A 86 15.39 1.86 10.77
CA GLU A 86 15.59 2.99 9.86
C GLU A 86 14.42 3.15 8.89
N ASN A 87 13.89 2.03 8.37
CA ASN A 87 12.68 2.04 7.54
C ASN A 87 11.47 2.57 8.33
N LEU A 88 11.26 2.12 9.58
CA LEU A 88 10.19 2.65 10.44
C LEU A 88 10.33 4.16 10.65
N LYS A 89 11.56 4.62 10.94
CA LYS A 89 11.84 6.05 11.13
C LYS A 89 11.53 6.87 9.89
N PHE A 90 11.90 6.35 8.72
CA PHE A 90 11.60 7.00 7.44
C PHE A 90 10.10 7.11 7.20
N VAL A 91 9.37 6.00 7.35
CA VAL A 91 7.91 5.97 7.12
C VAL A 91 7.17 6.82 8.14
N ALA A 92 7.50 6.70 9.43
CA ALA A 92 6.88 7.53 10.47
C ALA A 92 7.02 9.02 10.16
N ARG A 93 8.21 9.48 9.76
CA ARG A 93 8.43 10.87 9.36
C ARG A 93 7.64 11.26 8.11
N ALA A 94 7.61 10.39 7.09
CA ALA A 94 6.89 10.67 5.84
C ALA A 94 5.39 10.85 6.06
N TYR A 95 4.84 10.16 7.06
CA TYR A 95 3.41 10.22 7.41
C TYR A 95 3.10 11.12 8.61
N GLY A 96 4.11 11.77 9.20
CA GLY A 96 3.91 12.66 10.36
C GLY A 96 3.53 11.93 11.64
N GLU A 97 3.91 10.66 11.77
CA GLU A 97 3.64 9.84 12.94
C GLU A 97 4.77 9.90 13.97
N ASP A 98 4.44 9.66 15.23
CA ASP A 98 5.46 9.51 16.27
C ASP A 98 6.26 8.21 16.07
N PHE A 99 7.56 8.36 15.85
CA PHE A 99 8.47 7.24 15.60
C PHE A 99 8.48 6.22 16.75
N HIS A 100 8.45 6.68 18.00
CA HIS A 100 8.52 5.78 19.16
C HIS A 100 7.24 4.96 19.30
N ARG A 101 6.09 5.55 18.98
CA ARG A 101 4.81 4.84 18.91
C ARG A 101 4.84 3.77 17.83
N VAL A 102 5.24 4.14 16.61
CA VAL A 102 5.33 3.21 15.47
C VAL A 102 6.32 2.08 15.76
N LEU A 103 7.51 2.39 16.28
CA LEU A 103 8.53 1.41 16.63
C LEU A 103 8.01 0.39 17.66
N ARG A 104 7.38 0.87 18.74
CA ARG A 104 6.84 0.02 19.80
C ARG A 104 5.78 -0.92 19.25
N PHE A 105 4.81 -0.38 18.50
CA PHE A 105 3.75 -1.18 17.91
C PHE A 105 4.30 -2.28 16.98
N VAL A 106 5.23 -1.94 16.10
CA VAL A 106 5.81 -2.91 15.15
C VAL A 106 6.69 -3.93 15.88
N ALA A 107 7.44 -3.52 16.91
CA ALA A 107 8.27 -4.43 17.70
C ALA A 107 7.40 -5.50 18.39
N GLU A 108 6.30 -5.10 19.00
CA GLU A 108 5.35 -5.99 19.67
C GLU A 108 4.62 -6.90 18.67
N PHE A 109 4.14 -6.33 17.56
CA PHE A 109 3.37 -7.06 16.56
C PHE A 109 4.21 -8.08 15.76
N ALA A 110 5.38 -7.65 15.28
CA ALA A 110 6.19 -8.48 14.38
C ALA A 110 7.00 -9.55 15.10
N GLU A 111 7.25 -9.38 16.40
CA GLU A 111 8.01 -10.34 17.25
C GLU A 111 9.37 -10.74 16.66
N ILE A 112 10.07 -9.80 16.02
CA ILE A 112 11.35 -10.06 15.34
C ILE A 112 12.56 -9.66 16.20
N GLY A 113 12.33 -9.13 17.38
CA GLY A 113 13.37 -8.86 18.38
C GLY A 113 14.53 -8.00 17.87
N SER A 114 15.75 -8.50 18.04
CA SER A 114 16.98 -7.79 17.65
C SER A 114 17.10 -7.54 16.14
N TYR A 115 16.39 -8.32 15.31
CA TYR A 115 16.40 -8.13 13.85
C TYR A 115 15.91 -6.76 13.42
N LEU A 116 15.16 -6.02 14.26
CA LEU A 116 14.81 -4.63 13.98
C LEU A 116 16.03 -3.73 13.73
N ASN A 117 17.21 -4.09 14.23
CA ASN A 117 18.44 -3.36 13.99
C ASN A 117 19.22 -3.88 12.78
N GLU A 118 18.79 -4.99 12.17
CA GLU A 118 19.43 -5.60 11.01
C GLU A 118 18.79 -5.12 9.70
N PRO A 119 19.55 -5.11 8.58
CA PRO A 119 19.02 -4.76 7.27
C PRO A 119 17.88 -5.71 6.84
N LEU A 120 16.82 -5.15 6.21
CA LEU A 120 15.65 -5.95 5.80
C LEU A 120 15.99 -7.11 4.86
N ARG A 121 17.09 -7.04 4.13
CA ARG A 121 17.58 -8.15 3.28
C ARG A 121 17.90 -9.44 4.06
N THR A 122 18.09 -9.35 5.38
CA THR A 122 18.36 -10.50 6.26
C THR A 122 17.09 -11.15 6.81
N TYR A 123 15.93 -10.53 6.57
CA TYR A 123 14.68 -11.03 7.08
C TYR A 123 14.21 -12.24 6.27
N SER A 124 13.66 -13.23 6.97
CA SER A 124 12.90 -14.29 6.32
C SER A 124 11.61 -13.73 5.70
N SER A 125 10.97 -14.47 4.80
CA SER A 125 9.68 -14.06 4.20
C SER A 125 8.61 -13.81 5.26
N GLY A 126 8.53 -14.66 6.28
CA GLY A 126 7.59 -14.49 7.40
C GLY A 126 7.89 -13.26 8.26
N MET A 127 9.18 -12.99 8.56
CA MET A 127 9.59 -11.77 9.27
C MET A 127 9.23 -10.52 8.47
N MET A 128 9.51 -10.54 7.16
CA MET A 128 9.19 -9.43 6.26
C MET A 128 7.67 -9.19 6.19
N ALA A 129 6.88 -10.24 6.08
CA ALA A 129 5.42 -10.14 6.03
C ALA A 129 4.86 -9.53 7.33
N ARG A 130 5.28 -10.03 8.50
CA ARG A 130 4.87 -9.49 9.81
C ARG A 130 5.32 -8.04 10.00
N PHE A 131 6.56 -7.72 9.63
CA PHE A 131 7.09 -6.36 9.68
C PHE A 131 6.30 -5.40 8.79
N ALA A 132 6.07 -5.74 7.50
CA ALA A 132 5.35 -4.90 6.57
C ALA A 132 3.88 -4.72 6.95
N PHE A 133 3.23 -5.78 7.45
CA PHE A 133 1.87 -5.70 7.93
C PHE A 133 1.77 -4.85 9.21
N GLY A 134 2.65 -5.10 10.19
CA GLY A 134 2.72 -4.32 11.43
C GLY A 134 2.95 -2.83 11.17
N LEU A 135 3.87 -2.50 10.25
CA LEU A 135 4.08 -1.11 9.83
C LEU A 135 2.82 -0.50 9.20
N SER A 136 2.12 -1.26 8.34
CA SER A 136 0.87 -0.78 7.74
C SER A 136 -0.22 -0.49 8.77
N MET A 137 -0.26 -1.26 9.86
CA MET A 137 -1.23 -1.07 10.95
C MET A 137 -0.79 0.00 11.97
N ALA A 138 0.52 0.29 12.04
CA ALA A 138 1.06 1.31 12.94
C ALA A 138 0.79 2.75 12.45
N ILE A 139 0.53 2.94 11.17
CA ILE A 139 0.19 4.23 10.58
C ILE A 139 -1.32 4.41 10.58
N GLU A 140 -1.80 5.58 10.99
CA GLU A 140 -3.22 5.87 10.99
C GLU A 140 -3.70 6.30 9.59
N PHE A 141 -4.50 5.45 8.96
CA PHE A 141 -5.15 5.72 7.68
C PHE A 141 -6.67 5.79 7.85
N ASP A 142 -7.32 6.63 7.06
CA ASP A 142 -8.79 6.70 6.99
C ASP A 142 -9.38 5.62 6.07
N CYS A 143 -8.56 5.11 5.15
CA CYS A 143 -8.94 4.07 4.19
C CYS A 143 -7.81 3.07 4.04
N TYR A 144 -8.08 1.82 4.36
CA TYR A 144 -7.14 0.71 4.19
C TYR A 144 -7.41 -0.04 2.89
N LEU A 145 -6.36 -0.29 2.12
CA LEU A 145 -6.42 -1.10 0.91
C LEU A 145 -5.89 -2.50 1.22
N VAL A 146 -6.74 -3.50 0.99
CA VAL A 146 -6.41 -4.90 1.21
C VAL A 146 -6.37 -5.61 -0.13
N ASP A 147 -5.18 -5.94 -0.61
CA ASP A 147 -4.99 -6.84 -1.77
C ASP A 147 -4.96 -8.28 -1.25
N GLU A 148 -5.09 -9.26 -2.13
CA GLU A 148 -5.08 -10.67 -1.74
C GLU A 148 -4.02 -10.90 -0.65
N ILE A 149 -4.45 -10.93 0.62
CA ILE A 149 -3.58 -11.35 1.72
C ILE A 149 -3.41 -12.84 1.50
N THR A 150 -2.42 -13.21 0.70
CA THR A 150 -1.97 -14.60 0.65
C THR A 150 -1.56 -14.94 2.06
N ALA A 151 -2.28 -15.89 2.65
CA ALA A 151 -2.10 -16.33 4.00
C ALA A 151 -0.61 -16.52 4.33
N VAL A 152 -0.19 -15.82 5.37
CA VAL A 152 1.07 -16.07 6.06
C VAL A 152 0.88 -17.30 6.93
#